data_8ca624e76499351b551f9e854eb0893a
#
_entry.id   8ca624e76499351b551f9e854eb0893a
#
_cell.length_a   1.000
_cell.length_b   1.000
_cell.length_c   1.000
_cell.angle_alpha   90.00
_cell.angle_beta   90.00
_cell.angle_gamma   90.00
#
_symmetry.space_group_name_H-M   'P 1'
#
loop_
_entity.id
_entity.type
_entity.pdbx_description
1 polymer ?
#
loop_
_entity_poly.entity_id
_entity_poly.type
_entity_poly.pdbx_seq_one_letter_code
_entity_poly.pdbx_strand_id
1 'polypeptide(L)'
;MKILVICLLSLLLNFSTATAHSPVGFVVPKDGSIIKKAPEKMEIVFTAPAKLIKVEFSKVKSNQKKSLISGLLGNEALTPIKLNKDHLMKEARQHIISLPELDDGVYKTAWRALSEDGHAIKGEFIFEVSPKGSDMSGTDVKLLMGEGQVKRIRGTKITIKHGPLGELMPAMTMEFNVSDKKVISNFKRGDKVTFQVNKKLELIKIESK
;
A
#
# COMPACT_ATOMS: atom_id res chain seq x y z
N MET A 1 15.62 35.99 40.54
CA MET A 1 14.30 35.62 39.98
C MET A 1 14.17 35.71 38.45
N LYS A 2 15.17 36.22 37.73
CA LYS A 2 15.14 36.30 36.22
C LYS A 2 15.79 35.09 35.49
N ILE A 3 16.58 34.29 36.15
CA ILE A 3 17.28 33.15 35.53
C ILE A 3 16.39 31.89 35.46
N LEU A 4 15.41 31.73 36.36
CA LEU A 4 14.53 30.58 36.42
C LEU A 4 13.49 30.54 35.28
N VAL A 5 13.15 31.68 34.70
CA VAL A 5 12.16 31.81 33.61
C VAL A 5 12.74 31.40 32.26
N ILE A 6 14.05 31.52 32.06
CA ILE A 6 14.72 31.21 30.79
C ILE A 6 14.87 29.68 30.60
N CYS A 7 15.04 28.93 31.69
CA CYS A 7 15.12 27.47 31.62
C CYS A 7 13.78 26.76 31.34
N LEU A 8 12.64 27.40 31.63
CA LEU A 8 11.32 26.85 31.38
C LEU A 8 10.85 27.02 29.91
N LEU A 9 11.43 27.99 29.21
CA LEU A 9 11.07 28.30 27.82
C LEU A 9 11.82 27.42 26.79
N SER A 10 12.91 26.75 27.19
CA SER A 10 13.70 25.89 26.30
C SER A 10 13.17 24.45 26.19
N LEU A 11 12.16 24.07 26.99
CA LEU A 11 11.61 22.71 27.03
C LEU A 11 10.43 22.49 26.05
N LEU A 12 10.01 23.51 25.30
CA LEU A 12 8.79 23.45 24.47
C LEU A 12 9.03 23.28 22.96
N LEU A 13 10.25 23.01 22.49
CA LEU A 13 10.55 23.05 21.05
C LEU A 13 11.01 21.73 20.42
N ASN A 14 10.75 20.59 21.06
CA ASN A 14 11.00 19.28 20.42
C ASN A 14 9.69 18.59 20.02
N PHE A 15 8.85 19.26 19.21
CA PHE A 15 7.86 18.56 18.43
C PHE A 15 8.56 17.91 17.23
N SER A 16 9.12 16.72 17.43
CA SER A 16 9.44 15.85 16.32
C SER A 16 8.12 15.51 15.62
N THR A 17 7.89 16.11 14.46
CA THR A 17 6.83 15.67 13.56
C THR A 17 7.16 14.25 13.14
N ALA A 18 6.60 13.26 13.82
CA ALA A 18 6.60 11.90 13.35
C ALA A 18 5.84 11.90 12.01
N THR A 19 6.57 11.88 10.92
CA THR A 19 5.99 11.61 9.60
C THR A 19 5.46 10.18 9.65
N ALA A 20 4.16 10.06 9.85
CA ALA A 20 3.47 8.78 9.79
C ALA A 20 3.60 8.26 8.35
N HIS A 21 4.59 7.41 8.11
CA HIS A 21 4.71 6.68 6.87
C HIS A 21 3.50 5.75 6.81
N SER A 22 2.72 5.85 5.73
CA SER A 22 1.63 4.91 5.52
C SER A 22 2.22 3.49 5.48
N PRO A 23 1.81 2.58 6.36
CA PRO A 23 2.36 1.23 6.40
C PRO A 23 1.95 0.41 5.17
N VAL A 24 0.94 0.88 4.42
CA VAL A 24 0.47 0.25 3.18
C VAL A 24 1.07 0.98 1.98
N GLY A 25 1.72 0.22 1.12
CA GLY A 25 2.24 0.70 -0.16
C GLY A 25 1.13 0.85 -1.19
N PHE A 26 0.35 -0.22 -1.41
CA PHE A 26 -0.83 -0.20 -2.27
C PHE A 26 -1.75 -1.40 -2.00
N VAL A 27 -2.95 -1.35 -2.59
CA VAL A 27 -3.94 -2.43 -2.61
C VAL A 27 -4.39 -2.72 -4.04
N VAL A 28 -4.80 -3.96 -4.29
CA VAL A 28 -5.41 -4.39 -5.57
C VAL A 28 -6.70 -5.13 -5.26
N PRO A 29 -7.85 -4.76 -5.81
CA PRO A 29 -8.08 -3.58 -6.65
C PRO A 29 -7.73 -2.27 -5.95
N LYS A 30 -7.39 -1.23 -6.74
CA LYS A 30 -7.07 0.10 -6.20
C LYS A 30 -8.27 0.65 -5.43
N ASP A 31 -8.00 1.30 -4.31
CA ASP A 31 -9.03 2.00 -3.53
C ASP A 31 -9.79 3.02 -4.40
N GLY A 32 -11.12 2.97 -4.32
CA GLY A 32 -12.05 3.77 -5.12
C GLY A 32 -12.16 3.36 -6.59
N SER A 33 -11.57 2.24 -7.04
CA SER A 33 -11.61 1.81 -8.43
C SER A 33 -12.95 1.19 -8.83
N ILE A 34 -13.33 1.35 -10.11
CA ILE A 34 -14.44 0.67 -10.76
C ILE A 34 -13.84 -0.30 -11.77
N ILE A 35 -14.15 -1.58 -11.64
CA ILE A 35 -13.60 -2.65 -12.47
C ILE A 35 -14.71 -3.39 -13.21
N LYS A 36 -14.46 -3.78 -14.48
CA LYS A 36 -15.46 -4.45 -15.32
C LYS A 36 -15.63 -5.92 -14.99
N LYS A 37 -14.55 -6.58 -14.60
CA LYS A 37 -14.52 -8.00 -14.30
C LYS A 37 -14.23 -8.21 -12.82
N ALA A 38 -15.04 -9.03 -12.15
CA ALA A 38 -14.81 -9.40 -10.77
C ALA A 38 -13.40 -10.01 -10.60
N PRO A 39 -12.60 -9.54 -9.61
CA PRO A 39 -11.29 -10.08 -9.36
C PRO A 39 -11.39 -11.41 -8.60
N GLU A 40 -10.55 -12.37 -8.96
CA GLU A 40 -10.44 -13.66 -8.26
C GLU A 40 -9.63 -13.55 -6.96
N LYS A 41 -8.90 -12.44 -6.80
CA LYS A 41 -8.05 -12.18 -5.64
C LYS A 41 -7.92 -10.70 -5.39
N MET A 42 -7.63 -10.35 -4.14
CA MET A 42 -7.17 -9.02 -3.77
C MET A 42 -5.78 -9.10 -3.16
N GLU A 43 -5.06 -7.98 -3.20
CA GLU A 43 -3.70 -7.89 -2.68
C GLU A 43 -3.58 -6.69 -1.74
N ILE A 44 -2.89 -6.89 -0.62
CA ILE A 44 -2.49 -5.83 0.30
C ILE A 44 -0.97 -5.86 0.37
N VAL A 45 -0.33 -4.78 -0.06
CA VAL A 45 1.13 -4.66 -0.09
C VAL A 45 1.58 -3.61 0.89
N PHE A 46 2.39 -4.02 1.86
CA PHE A 46 2.96 -3.17 2.90
C PHE A 46 4.33 -2.61 2.47
N THR A 47 4.70 -1.47 3.02
CA THR A 47 6.03 -0.86 2.80
C THR A 47 7.16 -1.62 3.47
N ALA A 48 6.86 -2.40 4.53
CA ALA A 48 7.73 -3.34 5.22
C ALA A 48 6.97 -4.64 5.50
N PRO A 49 7.61 -5.77 5.84
CA PRO A 49 6.93 -6.98 6.25
C PRO A 49 5.93 -6.71 7.38
N ALA A 50 4.75 -7.28 7.28
CA ALA A 50 3.71 -7.19 8.30
C ALA A 50 2.96 -8.51 8.40
N LYS A 51 2.42 -8.80 9.57
CA LYS A 51 1.62 -9.99 9.83
C LYS A 51 0.14 -9.63 9.80
N LEU A 52 -0.57 -10.05 8.76
CA LEU A 52 -2.00 -9.79 8.62
C LEU A 52 -2.78 -10.63 9.64
N ILE A 53 -3.49 -9.98 10.57
CA ILE A 53 -4.19 -10.64 11.68
C ILE A 53 -5.71 -10.69 11.48
N LYS A 54 -6.27 -9.80 10.68
CA LYS A 54 -7.70 -9.77 10.38
C LYS A 54 -7.95 -9.15 9.02
N VAL A 55 -8.88 -9.75 8.26
CA VAL A 55 -9.46 -9.19 7.06
C VAL A 55 -10.98 -9.40 7.11
N GLU A 56 -11.72 -8.34 6.97
CA GLU A 56 -13.18 -8.32 6.85
C GLU A 56 -13.52 -7.84 5.43
N PHE A 57 -14.28 -8.67 4.72
CA PHE A 57 -14.70 -8.38 3.36
C PHE A 57 -16.22 -8.37 3.31
N SER A 58 -16.81 -7.35 2.73
CA SER A 58 -18.25 -7.16 2.74
C SER A 58 -18.74 -6.51 1.46
N LYS A 59 -19.95 -6.88 1.03
CA LYS A 59 -20.69 -6.19 -0.02
C LYS A 59 -21.52 -5.08 0.63
N VAL A 60 -21.45 -3.87 0.06
CA VAL A 60 -22.24 -2.73 0.49
C VAL A 60 -23.64 -2.87 -0.07
N LYS A 61 -24.66 -2.88 0.78
CA LYS A 61 -26.05 -2.86 0.33
C LYS A 61 -26.40 -1.47 -0.16
N SER A 62 -26.42 -1.28 -1.46
CA SER A 62 -26.89 -0.05 -2.08
C SER A 62 -28.42 -0.05 -2.10
N ASN A 63 -29.04 0.69 -1.19
CA ASN A 63 -30.41 1.16 -1.38
C ASN A 63 -30.33 2.45 -2.20
N GLN A 64 -30.43 2.31 -3.52
CA GLN A 64 -30.43 3.39 -4.53
C GLN A 64 -29.08 3.98 -4.94
N LYS A 65 -28.99 4.23 -6.25
CA LYS A 65 -27.98 4.90 -7.05
C LYS A 65 -27.47 6.22 -6.44
N LYS A 66 -26.64 6.16 -5.41
CA LYS A 66 -25.90 7.32 -4.91
C LYS A 66 -24.41 7.11 -5.13
N SER A 67 -23.75 8.14 -5.64
CA SER A 67 -22.32 8.24 -5.89
C SER A 67 -21.46 7.60 -4.78
N LEU A 68 -20.37 6.92 -5.15
CA LEU A 68 -19.37 6.32 -4.28
C LEU A 68 -18.94 7.18 -3.07
N ILE A 69 -19.05 8.49 -3.20
CA ILE A 69 -18.64 9.46 -2.16
C ILE A 69 -19.66 9.57 -1.02
N SER A 70 -20.95 9.29 -1.27
CA SER A 70 -21.99 9.41 -0.21
C SER A 70 -22.05 8.18 0.70
N GLY A 71 -21.48 7.04 0.28
CA GLY A 71 -21.40 5.82 1.07
C GLY A 71 -20.35 5.85 2.17
N LEU A 72 -19.44 6.82 2.15
CA LEU A 72 -18.35 6.91 3.12
C LEU A 72 -18.79 7.45 4.50
N LEU A 73 -19.97 8.02 4.62
CA LEU A 73 -20.42 8.79 5.79
C LEU A 73 -21.73 8.32 6.44
N GLY A 74 -22.32 7.22 6.03
CA GLY A 74 -23.61 6.79 6.57
C GLY A 74 -23.67 5.30 6.93
N ASN A 75 -24.54 4.90 7.84
CA ASN A 75 -24.85 3.54 8.30
C ASN A 75 -25.30 2.61 7.14
N GLU A 76 -24.39 2.31 6.22
CA GLU A 76 -24.66 1.36 5.15
C GLU A 76 -24.67 -0.06 5.70
N ALA A 77 -25.72 -0.79 5.43
CA ALA A 77 -25.79 -2.19 5.81
C ALA A 77 -24.75 -2.98 5.00
N LEU A 78 -23.73 -3.51 5.67
CA LEU A 78 -22.73 -4.37 5.09
C LEU A 78 -23.20 -5.82 5.14
N THR A 79 -23.04 -6.54 4.04
CA THR A 79 -23.23 -8.00 3.99
C THR A 79 -21.86 -8.65 4.04
N PRO A 80 -21.48 -9.30 5.16
CA PRO A 80 -20.19 -9.96 5.28
C PRO A 80 -20.03 -11.10 4.26
N ILE A 81 -18.85 -11.19 3.66
CA ILE A 81 -18.46 -12.27 2.75
C ILE A 81 -17.34 -13.06 3.42
N LYS A 82 -17.53 -14.36 3.53
CA LYS A 82 -16.55 -15.25 4.17
C LYS A 82 -15.34 -15.43 3.25
N LEU A 83 -14.15 -15.17 3.79
CA LEU A 83 -12.88 -15.43 3.11
C LEU A 83 -12.20 -16.67 3.69
N ASN A 84 -11.34 -17.29 2.87
CA ASN A 84 -10.36 -18.25 3.37
C ASN A 84 -9.36 -17.54 4.29
N LYS A 85 -8.85 -18.22 5.31
CA LYS A 85 -7.96 -17.67 6.33
C LYS A 85 -6.47 -17.94 6.08
N ASP A 86 -6.11 -18.55 4.95
CA ASP A 86 -4.73 -18.99 4.64
C ASP A 86 -3.73 -17.83 4.56
N HIS A 87 -4.23 -16.61 4.35
CA HIS A 87 -3.45 -15.39 4.29
C HIS A 87 -3.14 -14.79 5.67
N LEU A 88 -3.83 -15.25 6.73
CA LEU A 88 -3.66 -14.72 8.08
C LEU A 88 -2.42 -15.29 8.76
N MET A 89 -1.88 -14.54 9.71
CA MET A 89 -0.77 -14.90 10.60
C MET A 89 0.58 -15.15 9.90
N LYS A 90 0.67 -14.90 8.61
CA LYS A 90 1.93 -14.96 7.85
C LYS A 90 2.58 -13.58 7.85
N GLU A 91 3.87 -13.53 8.06
CA GLU A 91 4.67 -12.33 7.93
C GLU A 91 5.14 -12.19 6.49
N ALA A 92 4.65 -11.17 5.81
CA ALA A 92 4.98 -10.91 4.42
C ALA A 92 4.78 -9.43 4.09
N ARG A 93 5.41 -8.99 3.02
CA ARG A 93 5.17 -7.68 2.42
C ARG A 93 3.90 -7.65 1.59
N GLN A 94 3.64 -8.74 0.89
CA GLN A 94 2.49 -8.91 0.01
C GLN A 94 1.61 -10.03 0.54
N HIS A 95 0.35 -9.70 0.77
CA HIS A 95 -0.69 -10.65 1.13
C HIS A 95 -1.66 -10.78 -0.03
N ILE A 96 -1.76 -11.99 -0.56
CA ILE A 96 -2.71 -12.34 -1.62
C ILE A 96 -3.86 -13.08 -0.96
N ILE A 97 -5.07 -12.60 -1.18
CA ILE A 97 -6.29 -13.09 -0.56
C ILE A 97 -7.25 -13.52 -1.67
N SER A 98 -7.55 -14.81 -1.74
CA SER A 98 -8.51 -15.34 -2.71
C SER A 98 -9.92 -14.84 -2.38
N LEU A 99 -10.62 -14.42 -3.40
CA LEU A 99 -12.01 -13.97 -3.32
C LEU A 99 -12.94 -15.05 -3.86
N PRO A 100 -14.14 -15.18 -3.31
CA PRO A 100 -15.19 -15.97 -3.94
C PRO A 100 -15.65 -15.27 -5.24
N GLU A 101 -16.51 -15.91 -5.99
CA GLU A 101 -17.18 -15.28 -7.12
C GLU A 101 -17.98 -14.07 -6.66
N LEU A 102 -17.78 -12.92 -7.32
CA LEU A 102 -18.39 -11.66 -6.94
C LEU A 102 -19.36 -11.19 -8.03
N ASP A 103 -20.55 -10.79 -7.63
CA ASP A 103 -21.51 -10.10 -8.47
C ASP A 103 -21.16 -8.62 -8.64
N ASP A 104 -21.89 -7.93 -9.51
CA ASP A 104 -21.85 -6.47 -9.59
C ASP A 104 -22.20 -5.83 -8.25
N GLY A 105 -21.46 -4.79 -7.90
CA GLY A 105 -21.70 -4.05 -6.67
C GLY A 105 -20.44 -3.43 -6.07
N VAL A 106 -20.63 -2.74 -4.94
CA VAL A 106 -19.56 -2.10 -4.18
C VAL A 106 -19.11 -3.04 -3.07
N TYR A 107 -17.81 -3.18 -2.92
CA TYR A 107 -17.16 -4.05 -1.95
C TYR A 107 -16.22 -3.24 -1.07
N LYS A 108 -16.29 -3.52 0.23
CA LYS A 108 -15.41 -2.91 1.25
C LYS A 108 -14.54 -3.97 1.89
N THR A 109 -13.27 -3.69 1.99
CA THR A 109 -12.29 -4.48 2.74
C THR A 109 -11.78 -3.66 3.91
N ALA A 110 -11.85 -4.20 5.12
CA ALA A 110 -11.18 -3.66 6.30
C ALA A 110 -10.16 -4.69 6.81
N TRP A 111 -8.98 -4.24 7.21
CA TRP A 111 -7.90 -5.13 7.63
C TRP A 111 -7.15 -4.60 8.86
N ARG A 112 -6.52 -5.52 9.57
CA ARG A 112 -5.58 -5.25 10.66
C ARG A 112 -4.34 -6.10 10.50
N ALA A 113 -3.17 -5.52 10.77
CA ALA A 113 -1.91 -6.22 10.74
C ALA A 113 -1.02 -5.77 11.90
N LEU A 114 0.02 -6.57 12.17
CA LEU A 114 1.12 -6.20 13.05
C LEU A 114 2.33 -5.91 12.17
N SER A 115 2.94 -4.74 12.35
CA SER A 115 4.22 -4.40 11.73
C SER A 115 5.37 -5.20 12.37
N GLU A 116 6.54 -5.18 11.74
CA GLU A 116 7.74 -5.88 12.22
C GLU A 116 8.14 -5.47 13.64
N ASP A 117 7.88 -4.23 14.04
CA ASP A 117 8.12 -3.69 15.38
C ASP A 117 6.97 -3.98 16.40
N GLY A 118 5.96 -4.77 15.98
CA GLY A 118 4.84 -5.19 16.83
C GLY A 118 3.69 -4.18 16.94
N HIS A 119 3.74 -3.05 16.26
CA HIS A 119 2.62 -2.09 16.29
C HIS A 119 1.43 -2.57 15.47
N ALA A 120 0.24 -2.38 16.02
CA ALA A 120 -0.99 -2.68 15.31
C ALA A 120 -1.29 -1.59 14.28
N ILE A 121 -1.42 -2.00 13.03
CA ILE A 121 -1.78 -1.13 11.90
C ILE A 121 -3.11 -1.60 11.33
N LYS A 122 -3.90 -0.67 10.79
CA LYS A 122 -5.21 -0.94 10.22
C LYS A 122 -5.46 -0.06 9.00
N GLY A 123 -6.34 -0.52 8.14
CA GLY A 123 -6.81 0.26 7.00
C GLY A 123 -8.05 -0.35 6.39
N GLU A 124 -8.57 0.34 5.41
CA GLU A 124 -9.70 -0.09 4.61
C GLU A 124 -9.55 0.40 3.18
N PHE A 125 -10.22 -0.26 2.26
CA PHE A 125 -10.37 0.18 0.88
C PHE A 125 -11.68 -0.33 0.30
N ILE A 126 -12.14 0.35 -0.76
CA ILE A 126 -13.42 0.07 -1.43
C ILE A 126 -13.14 -0.06 -2.93
N PHE A 127 -13.85 -0.96 -3.60
CA PHE A 127 -13.90 -1.02 -5.05
C PHE A 127 -15.29 -1.40 -5.54
N GLU A 128 -15.60 -1.09 -6.78
CA GLU A 128 -16.87 -1.43 -7.43
C GLU A 128 -16.63 -2.41 -8.57
N VAL A 129 -17.45 -3.46 -8.65
CA VAL A 129 -17.56 -4.33 -9.82
C VAL A 129 -18.75 -3.87 -10.62
N SER A 130 -18.53 -3.40 -11.87
CA SER A 130 -19.59 -2.90 -12.74
C SER A 130 -19.26 -3.12 -14.22
N PRO A 131 -20.10 -3.82 -15.00
CA PRO A 131 -19.87 -4.04 -16.44
C PRO A 131 -19.80 -2.73 -17.25
N LYS A 132 -20.37 -1.65 -16.71
CA LYS A 132 -20.34 -0.30 -17.31
C LYS A 132 -19.11 0.52 -16.87
N GLY A 133 -18.30 0.01 -15.95
CA GLY A 133 -17.10 0.67 -15.45
C GLY A 133 -16.01 0.79 -16.51
N SER A 134 -15.18 1.81 -16.44
CA SER A 134 -13.89 1.79 -17.12
C SER A 134 -12.96 0.85 -16.35
N ASP A 135 -12.26 -0.06 -17.03
CA ASP A 135 -11.24 -0.90 -16.40
C ASP A 135 -10.10 -0.03 -15.85
N MET A 136 -10.21 0.34 -14.60
CA MET A 136 -9.08 0.82 -13.81
C MET A 136 -8.40 -0.35 -13.06
N SER A 137 -8.68 -1.58 -13.51
CA SER A 137 -8.06 -2.78 -12.95
C SER A 137 -6.59 -2.84 -13.35
N GLY A 138 -5.73 -2.57 -12.41
CA GLY A 138 -4.29 -2.75 -12.57
C GLY A 138 -3.86 -4.23 -12.69
N THR A 139 -4.59 -5.06 -13.46
CA THR A 139 -4.24 -6.47 -13.72
C THR A 139 -3.35 -6.66 -14.95
N ASP A 140 -3.12 -5.62 -15.74
CA ASP A 140 -2.01 -5.65 -16.67
C ASP A 140 -0.69 -5.58 -15.89
N VAL A 141 0.23 -6.42 -16.27
CA VAL A 141 1.62 -6.47 -15.78
C VAL A 141 2.35 -5.19 -16.22
N LYS A 142 1.83 -4.05 -15.78
CA LYS A 142 2.51 -2.79 -15.99
C LYS A 142 3.61 -2.70 -14.95
N LEU A 143 4.83 -2.85 -15.41
CA LEU A 143 5.99 -2.53 -14.60
C LEU A 143 5.81 -1.10 -14.10
N LEU A 144 5.86 -0.92 -12.79
CA LEU A 144 5.83 0.41 -12.19
C LEU A 144 7.17 1.07 -12.49
N MET A 145 7.11 2.18 -13.21
CA MET A 145 8.29 2.99 -13.50
C MET A 145 8.38 4.10 -12.46
N GLY A 146 9.58 4.32 -11.95
CA GLY A 146 9.84 5.36 -10.97
C GLY A 146 11.17 6.03 -11.17
N GLU A 147 11.28 7.22 -10.58
CA GLU A 147 12.52 7.97 -10.47
C GLU A 147 12.81 8.19 -8.99
N GLY A 148 14.09 8.18 -8.63
CA GLY A 148 14.44 8.37 -7.24
C GLY A 148 15.93 8.57 -7.01
N GLN A 149 16.30 8.55 -5.74
CA GLN A 149 17.68 8.65 -5.29
C GLN A 149 18.01 7.46 -4.39
N VAL A 150 19.10 6.77 -4.69
CA VAL A 150 19.62 5.68 -3.87
C VAL A 150 20.01 6.19 -2.49
N LYS A 151 19.47 5.58 -1.46
CA LYS A 151 19.79 5.89 -0.05
C LYS A 151 20.71 4.86 0.58
N ARG A 152 20.55 3.58 0.22
CA ARG A 152 21.34 2.48 0.79
C ARG A 152 21.31 1.27 -0.13
N ILE A 153 22.41 0.50 -0.13
CA ILE A 153 22.49 -0.82 -0.78
C ILE A 153 23.07 -1.82 0.24
N ARG A 154 22.41 -2.98 0.39
CA ARG A 154 22.86 -4.10 1.24
C ARG A 154 22.54 -5.43 0.57
N GLY A 155 23.58 -6.19 0.18
CA GLY A 155 23.38 -7.48 -0.46
C GLY A 155 22.55 -7.37 -1.74
N THR A 156 21.39 -8.00 -1.75
CA THR A 156 20.40 -7.97 -2.83
C THR A 156 19.28 -6.93 -2.60
N LYS A 157 19.50 -5.96 -1.72
CA LYS A 157 18.49 -4.96 -1.36
C LYS A 157 19.00 -3.56 -1.65
N ILE A 158 18.16 -2.73 -2.24
CA ILE A 158 18.41 -1.32 -2.50
C ILE A 158 17.29 -0.45 -1.94
N THR A 159 17.65 0.55 -1.16
CA THR A 159 16.71 1.54 -0.63
C THR A 159 16.74 2.78 -1.52
N ILE A 160 15.59 3.16 -2.05
CA ILE A 160 15.43 4.32 -2.94
C ILE A 160 14.40 5.28 -2.33
N LYS A 161 14.75 6.57 -2.23
CA LYS A 161 13.79 7.65 -2.05
C LYS A 161 13.26 8.00 -3.43
N HIS A 162 12.01 7.64 -3.71
CA HIS A 162 11.40 7.79 -5.03
C HIS A 162 10.23 8.79 -5.00
N GLY A 163 9.95 9.35 -6.17
CA GLY A 163 8.71 10.08 -6.44
C GLY A 163 7.51 9.15 -6.53
N PRO A 164 6.34 9.65 -6.90
CA PRO A 164 5.17 8.81 -7.11
C PRO A 164 5.46 7.72 -8.15
N LEU A 165 5.03 6.47 -7.88
CA LEU A 165 5.08 5.36 -8.83
C LEU A 165 3.71 5.21 -9.49
N GLY A 166 3.50 5.98 -10.56
CA GLY A 166 2.19 6.12 -11.18
C GLY A 166 1.17 6.64 -10.17
N GLU A 167 -0.08 6.23 -10.32
CA GLU A 167 -1.15 6.57 -9.38
C GLU A 167 -1.22 5.60 -8.17
N LEU A 168 -0.45 4.53 -8.18
CA LEU A 168 -0.56 3.43 -7.21
C LEU A 168 0.21 3.69 -5.93
N MET A 169 1.28 4.50 -5.98
CA MET A 169 2.18 4.66 -4.84
C MET A 169 2.65 6.12 -4.72
N PRO A 170 2.45 6.77 -3.56
CA PRO A 170 2.95 8.11 -3.32
C PRO A 170 4.48 8.15 -3.24
N ALA A 171 5.06 9.36 -3.26
CA ALA A 171 6.49 9.55 -3.04
C ALA A 171 6.89 9.06 -1.64
N MET A 172 7.89 8.17 -1.56
CA MET A 172 8.36 7.62 -0.29
C MET A 172 9.80 7.10 -0.37
N THR A 173 10.32 6.63 0.75
CA THR A 173 11.59 5.89 0.80
C THR A 173 11.31 4.43 1.08
N MET A 174 11.73 3.56 0.19
CA MET A 174 11.38 2.16 0.22
C MET A 174 12.55 1.25 -0.14
N GLU A 175 12.57 0.04 0.41
CA GLU A 175 13.54 -1.00 0.09
C GLU A 175 12.98 -1.94 -0.96
N PHE A 176 13.74 -2.14 -2.03
CA PHE A 176 13.44 -3.07 -3.12
C PHE A 176 14.41 -4.24 -3.12
N ASN A 177 13.90 -5.43 -3.41
CA ASN A 177 14.72 -6.61 -3.60
C ASN A 177 15.13 -6.73 -5.07
N VAL A 178 16.33 -7.26 -5.33
CA VAL A 178 16.79 -7.65 -6.66
C VAL A 178 17.07 -9.13 -6.69
N SER A 179 16.75 -9.77 -7.79
CA SER A 179 17.01 -11.20 -8.00
C SER A 179 18.52 -11.47 -8.17
N ASP A 180 19.27 -10.52 -8.75
CA ASP A 180 20.72 -10.60 -8.93
C ASP A 180 21.38 -9.32 -8.42
N LYS A 181 22.34 -9.47 -7.50
CA LYS A 181 23.14 -8.37 -6.96
C LYS A 181 23.85 -7.54 -8.06
N LYS A 182 24.16 -8.14 -9.19
CA LYS A 182 24.80 -7.46 -10.33
C LYS A 182 23.98 -6.29 -10.85
N VAL A 183 22.65 -6.36 -10.75
CA VAL A 183 21.73 -5.31 -11.21
C VAL A 183 21.96 -3.98 -10.47
N ILE A 184 22.43 -4.04 -9.23
CA ILE A 184 22.62 -2.86 -8.37
C ILE A 184 24.08 -2.61 -8.01
N SER A 185 25.03 -3.41 -8.53
CA SER A 185 26.46 -3.34 -8.13
C SER A 185 27.15 -2.03 -8.52
N ASN A 186 26.69 -1.38 -9.59
CA ASN A 186 27.29 -0.15 -10.12
C ASN A 186 26.71 1.13 -9.50
N PHE A 187 25.75 1.01 -8.60
CA PHE A 187 25.09 2.15 -7.95
C PHE A 187 25.64 2.38 -6.54
N LYS A 188 25.60 3.62 -6.11
CA LYS A 188 26.02 4.07 -4.77
C LYS A 188 25.01 5.02 -4.18
N ARG A 189 25.15 5.25 -2.88
CA ARG A 189 24.31 6.24 -2.16
C ARG A 189 24.46 7.61 -2.82
N GLY A 190 23.32 8.24 -3.10
CA GLY A 190 23.25 9.56 -3.71
C GLY A 190 22.90 9.52 -5.21
N ASP A 191 23.11 8.39 -5.89
CA ASP A 191 22.82 8.30 -7.32
C ASP A 191 21.36 8.54 -7.62
N LYS A 192 21.10 9.35 -8.63
CA LYS A 192 19.77 9.54 -9.20
C LYS A 192 19.49 8.43 -10.21
N VAL A 193 18.36 7.80 -10.10
CA VAL A 193 18.02 6.60 -10.88
C VAL A 193 16.61 6.65 -11.42
N THR A 194 16.42 6.03 -12.58
CA THR A 194 15.14 5.54 -13.06
C THR A 194 15.08 4.03 -12.84
N PHE A 195 13.93 3.51 -12.49
CA PHE A 195 13.81 2.09 -12.19
C PHE A 195 12.44 1.54 -12.51
N GLN A 196 12.36 0.23 -12.68
CA GLN A 196 11.13 -0.51 -12.91
C GLN A 196 11.00 -1.62 -11.88
N VAL A 197 9.82 -1.74 -11.30
CA VAL A 197 9.50 -2.80 -10.33
C VAL A 197 8.27 -3.58 -10.80
N ASN A 198 8.23 -4.86 -10.46
CA ASN A 198 7.05 -5.68 -10.67
C ASN A 198 6.04 -5.50 -9.51
N LYS A 199 4.89 -6.18 -9.60
CA LYS A 199 3.86 -6.16 -8.56
C LYS A 199 4.33 -6.66 -7.19
N LYS A 200 5.39 -7.47 -7.13
CA LYS A 200 6.00 -7.96 -5.89
C LYS A 200 7.01 -6.95 -5.30
N LEU A 201 7.13 -5.78 -5.91
CA LEU A 201 8.13 -4.76 -5.57
C LEU A 201 9.58 -5.26 -5.70
N GLU A 202 9.79 -6.23 -6.58
CA GLU A 202 11.12 -6.62 -7.00
C GLU A 202 11.59 -5.66 -8.08
N LEU A 203 12.81 -5.18 -7.95
CA LEU A 203 13.41 -4.29 -8.90
C LEU A 203 13.85 -5.10 -10.12
N ILE A 204 13.23 -4.81 -11.27
CA ILE A 204 13.48 -5.50 -12.54
C ILE A 204 14.55 -4.81 -13.33
N LYS A 205 14.56 -3.48 -13.33
CA LYS A 205 15.50 -2.65 -14.07
C LYS A 205 15.84 -1.39 -13.28
N ILE A 206 17.09 -0.95 -13.35
CA ILE A 206 17.55 0.33 -12.80
C ILE A 206 18.61 0.93 -13.71
N GLU A 207 18.53 2.21 -13.94
CA GLU A 207 19.44 2.98 -14.80
C GLU A 207 19.80 4.30 -14.12
N SER A 208 21.02 4.80 -14.36
CA SER A 208 21.41 6.15 -13.94
C SER A 208 20.59 7.19 -14.72
N LYS A 209 20.19 8.23 -14.02
CA LYS A 209 19.51 9.38 -14.62
C LYS A 209 20.50 10.50 -14.88
#